data_313aec7e7822c20773b47a98dd856973
#
_entry.id   313aec7e7822c20773b47a98dd856973
#
_cell.length_a   1.000
_cell.length_b   1.000
_cell.length_c   1.000
_cell.angle_alpha   90.00
_cell.angle_beta   90.00
_cell.angle_gamma   90.00
#
_symmetry.space_group_name_H-M   'P 1'
#
loop_
_entity.id
_entity.type
_entity.pdbx_description
1 polymer ?
#
loop_
_entity_poly.entity_id
_entity_poly.type
_entity_poly.pdbx_seq_one_letter_code
_entity_poly.pdbx_strand_id
1 'polypeptide(L)'
;MEVLGYGHLPLALSARCFTARSENRAKDDCQTCCIHYPTGRRVLSQEGQQVFVLNGIQTMSGYCYNLGNDLAGMHNWIDIVRLSPQDETTLTEVARFRANEAGEAPLMMARGSECNGYWRRLAGMALEGGR
;
A
#
# COMPACT_ATOMS: atom_id res chain seq x y z
N MET A 1 -6.56 19.80 -0.02
CA MET A 1 -6.17 18.69 0.90
C MET A 1 -5.60 17.53 0.11
N GLU A 2 -4.60 16.82 0.66
CA GLU A 2 -4.00 15.63 0.04
C GLU A 2 -4.46 14.35 0.74
N VAL A 3 -4.67 13.27 -0.02
CA VAL A 3 -4.94 11.93 0.50
C VAL A 3 -4.07 10.90 -0.19
N LEU A 4 -3.63 9.86 0.54
CA LEU A 4 -3.01 8.69 -0.07
C LEU A 4 -4.10 7.85 -0.74
N GLY A 5 -4.04 7.73 -2.06
CA GLY A 5 -5.02 6.98 -2.86
C GLY A 5 -4.60 5.56 -3.20
N TYR A 6 -3.29 5.31 -3.27
CA TYR A 6 -2.77 3.99 -3.63
C TYR A 6 -1.43 3.69 -2.97
N GLY A 7 -1.30 2.50 -2.40
CA GLY A 7 -0.07 2.01 -1.81
C GLY A 7 -0.25 1.36 -0.44
N HIS A 8 0.81 0.77 0.09
CA HIS A 8 0.81 0.27 1.45
C HIS A 8 0.88 1.43 2.44
N LEU A 9 -0.01 1.44 3.42
CA LEU A 9 -0.06 2.50 4.44
C LEU A 9 1.14 2.40 5.38
N PRO A 10 1.89 3.47 5.62
CA PRO A 10 2.91 3.49 6.66
C PRO A 10 2.24 3.44 8.03
N LEU A 11 2.56 2.42 8.83
CA LEU A 11 1.94 2.19 10.14
C LEU A 11 2.88 2.55 11.29
N ALA A 12 4.17 2.22 11.16
CA ALA A 12 5.14 2.44 12.22
C ALA A 12 6.56 2.59 11.67
N LEU A 13 7.40 3.28 12.44
CA LEU A 13 8.83 3.36 12.25
C LEU A 13 9.54 2.72 13.43
N SER A 14 10.61 1.98 13.17
CA SER A 14 11.42 1.31 14.18
C SER A 14 12.85 1.84 14.16
N ALA A 15 13.50 1.86 15.33
CA ALA A 15 14.93 2.09 15.40
C ALA A 15 15.76 0.92 14.82
N ARG A 16 15.14 -0.24 14.59
CA ARG A 16 15.77 -1.43 14.04
C ARG A 16 15.38 -1.62 12.57
N CYS A 17 16.35 -2.00 11.74
CA CYS A 17 16.07 -2.42 10.37
C CYS A 17 15.58 -3.88 10.38
N PHE A 18 14.30 -4.09 10.15
CA PHE A 18 13.72 -5.43 10.13
C PHE A 18 14.17 -6.25 8.92
N THR A 19 14.50 -5.61 7.79
CA THR A 19 15.05 -6.32 6.64
C THR A 19 16.41 -6.93 6.99
N ALA A 20 17.33 -6.17 7.59
CA ALA A 20 18.62 -6.69 8.03
C ALA A 20 18.44 -7.80 9.07
N ARG A 21 17.56 -7.60 10.05
CA ARG A 21 17.28 -8.60 11.08
C ARG A 21 16.72 -9.90 10.52
N SER A 22 15.88 -9.83 9.50
CA SER A 22 15.32 -11.02 8.84
C SER A 22 16.39 -11.85 8.11
N GLU A 23 17.54 -11.24 7.81
CA GLU A 23 18.73 -11.88 7.24
C GLU A 23 19.79 -12.21 8.29
N ASN A 24 19.45 -12.12 9.58
CA ASN A 24 20.39 -12.28 10.70
C ASN A 24 21.61 -11.33 10.64
N ARG A 25 21.42 -10.12 10.08
CA ARG A 25 22.45 -9.10 9.97
C ARG A 25 22.30 -8.03 11.03
N ALA A 26 23.44 -7.53 11.54
CA ALA A 26 23.44 -6.32 12.35
C ALA A 26 23.09 -5.10 11.49
N LYS A 27 22.50 -4.06 12.11
CA LYS A 27 22.15 -2.81 11.39
C LYS A 27 23.39 -2.17 10.76
N ASP A 28 24.51 -2.20 11.45
CA ASP A 28 25.78 -1.58 11.03
C ASP A 28 26.53 -2.44 9.99
N ASP A 29 26.12 -3.68 9.80
CA ASP A 29 26.68 -4.61 8.81
C ASP A 29 25.58 -5.25 7.95
N CYS A 30 24.63 -4.45 7.55
CA CYS A 30 23.48 -4.92 6.77
C CYS A 30 23.82 -5.21 5.30
N GLN A 31 24.96 -4.69 4.79
CA GLN A 31 25.39 -4.82 3.39
C GLN A 31 24.28 -4.44 2.40
N THR A 32 23.42 -3.50 2.78
CA THR A 32 22.28 -3.04 1.96
C THR A 32 21.36 -4.16 1.43
N CYS A 33 21.18 -5.24 2.21
CA CYS A 33 20.39 -6.41 1.80
C CYS A 33 18.95 -6.08 1.39
N CYS A 34 18.42 -4.92 1.79
CA CYS A 34 17.10 -4.45 1.37
C CYS A 34 16.95 -4.26 -0.14
N ILE A 35 18.05 -4.09 -0.88
CA ILE A 35 18.03 -3.99 -2.35
C ILE A 35 17.44 -5.23 -3.02
N HIS A 36 17.52 -6.39 -2.35
CA HIS A 36 16.93 -7.65 -2.84
C HIS A 36 15.44 -7.75 -2.59
N TYR A 37 14.85 -6.80 -1.87
CA TYR A 37 13.43 -6.77 -1.50
C TYR A 37 12.80 -5.42 -1.85
N PRO A 38 12.71 -5.06 -3.14
CA PRO A 38 12.25 -3.73 -3.58
C PRO A 38 10.81 -3.44 -3.15
N THR A 39 9.97 -4.46 -2.98
CA THR A 39 8.58 -4.32 -2.50
C THR A 39 8.44 -4.60 -0.99
N GLY A 40 9.56 -4.74 -0.28
CA GLY A 40 9.58 -5.10 1.14
C GLY A 40 9.39 -6.60 1.39
N ARG A 41 9.42 -6.99 2.66
CA ARG A 41 9.21 -8.38 3.10
C ARG A 41 7.82 -8.55 3.71
N ARG A 42 7.07 -9.52 3.21
CA ARG A 42 5.73 -9.83 3.71
C ARG A 42 5.80 -10.56 5.03
N VAL A 43 4.93 -10.17 5.97
CA VAL A 43 4.70 -10.87 7.22
C VAL A 43 3.32 -11.48 7.17
N LEU A 44 3.25 -12.78 7.34
CA LEU A 44 2.00 -13.55 7.32
C LEU A 44 1.61 -13.95 8.74
N SER A 45 0.30 -14.04 9.01
CA SER A 45 -0.22 -14.70 10.19
C SER A 45 -0.05 -16.23 10.08
N GLN A 46 -0.32 -16.95 11.17
CA GLN A 46 -0.30 -18.42 11.14
C GLN A 46 -1.32 -19.02 10.17
N GLU A 47 -2.41 -18.32 9.92
CA GLU A 47 -3.45 -18.69 8.96
C GLU A 47 -3.10 -18.28 7.51
N GLY A 48 -1.92 -17.71 7.28
CA GLY A 48 -1.45 -17.32 5.96
C GLY A 48 -1.97 -15.95 5.48
N GLN A 49 -2.60 -15.16 6.34
CA GLN A 49 -3.06 -13.82 6.00
C GLN A 49 -1.89 -12.83 6.02
N GLN A 50 -1.74 -12.01 4.99
CA GLN A 50 -0.73 -10.95 4.94
C GLN A 50 -1.10 -9.82 5.90
N VAL A 51 -0.32 -9.65 6.97
CA VAL A 51 -0.59 -8.69 8.04
C VAL A 51 0.20 -7.40 7.85
N PHE A 52 1.48 -7.52 7.51
CA PHE A 52 2.38 -6.38 7.33
C PHE A 52 3.30 -6.58 6.13
N VAL A 53 3.87 -5.46 5.69
CA VAL A 53 5.06 -5.41 4.84
C VAL A 53 6.15 -4.65 5.59
N LEU A 54 7.31 -5.25 5.72
CA LEU A 54 8.48 -4.65 6.35
C LEU A 54 9.42 -4.11 5.28
N ASN A 55 9.76 -2.83 5.38
CA ASN A 55 10.71 -2.18 4.47
C ASN A 55 11.74 -1.39 5.27
N GLY A 56 12.88 -2.00 5.52
CA GLY A 56 13.91 -1.40 6.36
C GLY A 56 13.41 -1.17 7.78
N ILE A 57 13.32 0.11 8.16
CA ILE A 57 12.81 0.54 9.48
C ILE A 57 11.28 0.77 9.46
N GLN A 58 10.65 0.68 8.30
CA GLN A 58 9.23 0.97 8.14
C GLN A 58 8.40 -0.31 8.16
N THR A 59 7.34 -0.29 8.97
CA THR A 59 6.28 -1.29 8.93
C THR A 59 5.09 -0.69 8.21
N MET A 60 4.63 -1.37 7.17
CA MET A 60 3.51 -0.94 6.34
C MET A 60 2.34 -1.93 6.42
N SER A 61 1.16 -1.50 6.00
CA SER A 61 -0.02 -2.37 5.92
C SER A 61 0.25 -3.57 5.02
N GLY A 62 -0.29 -4.73 5.40
CA GLY A 62 -0.19 -5.94 4.60
C GLY A 62 -0.91 -5.83 3.27
N TYR A 63 -2.10 -5.22 3.27
CA TYR A 63 -2.86 -4.99 2.06
C TYR A 63 -2.53 -3.63 1.45
N CYS A 64 -2.57 -3.55 0.12
CA CYS A 64 -2.43 -2.31 -0.62
C CYS A 64 -3.72 -1.49 -0.51
N TYR A 65 -3.61 -0.28 0.00
CA TYR A 65 -4.71 0.67 0.08
C TYR A 65 -5.00 1.21 -1.31
N ASN A 66 -6.26 1.13 -1.75
CA ASN A 66 -6.67 1.53 -3.09
C ASN A 66 -8.01 2.27 -3.04
N LEU A 67 -7.99 3.57 -3.31
CA LEU A 67 -9.15 4.44 -3.36
C LEU A 67 -9.61 4.77 -4.79
N GLY A 68 -9.14 4.03 -5.78
CA GLY A 68 -9.45 4.31 -7.18
C GLY A 68 -10.95 4.37 -7.50
N ASN A 69 -11.78 3.59 -6.79
CA ASN A 69 -13.23 3.60 -6.96
C ASN A 69 -13.95 4.65 -6.09
N ASP A 70 -13.22 5.40 -5.26
CA ASP A 70 -13.76 6.38 -4.34
C ASP A 70 -13.56 7.83 -4.82
N LEU A 71 -12.90 8.04 -5.97
CA LEU A 71 -12.49 9.35 -6.48
C LEU A 71 -13.67 10.30 -6.68
N ALA A 72 -14.81 9.80 -7.17
CA ALA A 72 -16.01 10.61 -7.40
C ALA A 72 -16.51 11.33 -6.13
N GLY A 73 -16.31 10.73 -4.96
CA GLY A 73 -16.67 11.32 -3.67
C GLY A 73 -15.67 12.36 -3.14
N MET A 74 -14.54 12.54 -3.81
CA MET A 74 -13.44 13.37 -3.34
C MET A 74 -13.41 14.77 -3.95
N HIS A 75 -14.08 15.01 -5.09
CA HIS A 75 -13.96 16.21 -5.92
C HIS A 75 -14.17 17.56 -5.20
N ASN A 76 -14.91 17.58 -4.10
CA ASN A 76 -15.26 18.84 -3.45
C ASN A 76 -14.27 19.27 -2.35
N TRP A 77 -13.32 18.40 -1.97
CA TRP A 77 -12.47 18.65 -0.79
C TRP A 77 -11.09 18.01 -0.81
N ILE A 78 -10.82 17.18 -1.81
CA ILE A 78 -9.48 16.62 -2.06
C ILE A 78 -8.91 17.24 -3.33
N ASP A 79 -7.75 17.87 -3.20
CA ASP A 79 -7.05 18.51 -4.33
C ASP A 79 -6.01 17.58 -4.96
N ILE A 80 -5.40 16.72 -4.13
CA ILE A 80 -4.30 15.86 -4.52
C ILE A 80 -4.56 14.43 -4.04
N VAL A 81 -4.56 13.49 -4.96
CA VAL A 81 -4.56 12.05 -4.66
C VAL A 81 -3.14 11.52 -4.93
N ARG A 82 -2.44 11.15 -3.86
CA ARG A 82 -1.08 10.65 -3.94
C ARG A 82 -1.06 9.14 -4.15
N LEU A 83 -0.30 8.69 -5.13
CA LEU A 83 0.02 7.28 -5.32
C LEU A 83 1.45 7.02 -4.85
N SER A 84 1.63 5.96 -4.06
CA SER A 84 2.97 5.56 -3.60
C SER A 84 3.73 4.88 -4.74
N PRO A 85 4.90 5.41 -5.16
CA PRO A 85 5.68 4.79 -6.22
C PRO A 85 6.23 3.44 -5.73
N GLN A 86 6.08 2.41 -6.55
CA GLN A 86 6.59 1.06 -6.25
C GLN A 86 7.62 0.61 -7.29
N ASP A 87 7.25 0.68 -8.55
CA ASP A 87 8.04 0.30 -9.70
C ASP A 87 7.47 0.94 -10.98
N GLU A 88 7.85 0.44 -12.13
CA GLU A 88 7.37 0.94 -13.43
C GLU A 88 5.84 0.84 -13.59
N THR A 89 5.17 -0.07 -12.86
CA THR A 89 3.72 -0.22 -12.91
C THR A 89 2.99 0.97 -12.31
N THR A 90 3.67 1.80 -11.52
CA THR A 90 3.10 3.03 -10.92
C THR A 90 2.51 3.95 -12.00
N LEU A 91 3.15 4.08 -13.14
CA LEU A 91 2.63 4.90 -14.25
C LEU A 91 1.32 4.33 -14.81
N THR A 92 1.20 3.02 -14.87
CA THR A 92 -0.04 2.34 -15.27
C THR A 92 -1.15 2.63 -14.27
N GLU A 93 -0.85 2.60 -12.97
CA GLU A 93 -1.83 2.93 -11.93
C GLU A 93 -2.26 4.41 -12.01
N VAL A 94 -1.35 5.33 -12.29
CA VAL A 94 -1.70 6.75 -12.53
C VAL A 94 -2.69 6.86 -13.69
N ALA A 95 -2.45 6.17 -14.80
CA ALA A 95 -3.37 6.19 -15.95
C ALA A 95 -4.74 5.61 -15.59
N ARG A 96 -4.79 4.52 -14.83
CA ARG A 96 -6.04 3.91 -14.35
C ARG A 96 -6.84 4.84 -13.43
N PHE A 97 -6.16 5.52 -12.50
CA PHE A 97 -6.79 6.52 -11.63
C PHE A 97 -7.36 7.68 -12.45
N ARG A 98 -6.63 8.18 -13.46
CA ARG A 98 -7.11 9.24 -14.37
C ARG A 98 -8.33 8.81 -15.15
N ALA A 99 -8.33 7.61 -15.73
CA ALA A 99 -9.46 7.06 -16.45
C ALA A 99 -10.70 6.92 -15.54
N ASN A 100 -10.49 6.47 -14.29
CA ASN A 100 -11.58 6.33 -13.34
C ASN A 100 -12.12 7.68 -12.84
N GLU A 101 -11.28 8.67 -12.65
CA GLU A 101 -11.68 10.06 -12.37
C GLU A 101 -12.58 10.61 -13.49
N ALA A 102 -12.26 10.31 -14.75
CA ALA A 102 -13.07 10.67 -15.91
C ALA A 102 -14.38 9.87 -16.02
N GLY A 103 -14.60 8.85 -15.19
CA GLY A 103 -15.80 8.02 -15.19
C GLY A 103 -15.82 6.94 -16.29
N GLU A 104 -14.67 6.62 -16.87
CA GLU A 104 -14.58 5.66 -17.98
C GLU A 104 -14.81 4.22 -17.55
N ALA A 105 -14.24 3.82 -16.41
CA ALA A 105 -14.48 2.48 -15.85
C ALA A 105 -14.04 2.39 -14.38
N PRO A 106 -14.80 1.71 -13.51
CA PRO A 106 -14.34 1.41 -12.17
C PRO A 106 -13.14 0.45 -12.19
N LEU A 107 -12.22 0.63 -11.25
CA LEU A 107 -11.08 -0.28 -11.11
C LEU A 107 -11.53 -1.63 -10.56
N MET A 108 -10.96 -2.70 -11.09
CA MET A 108 -11.06 -4.01 -10.45
C MET A 108 -10.07 -4.09 -9.29
N MET A 109 -10.57 -4.40 -8.11
CA MET A 109 -9.77 -4.54 -6.90
C MET A 109 -9.61 -6.00 -6.52
N ALA A 110 -8.40 -6.39 -6.15
CA ALA A 110 -8.10 -7.77 -5.75
C ALA A 110 -8.43 -8.00 -4.27
N ARG A 111 -9.45 -8.84 -4.01
CA ARG A 111 -9.74 -9.30 -2.65
C ARG A 111 -8.57 -10.08 -2.07
N GLY A 112 -8.25 -9.83 -0.80
CA GLY A 112 -7.13 -10.49 -0.12
C GLY A 112 -5.76 -9.85 -0.36
N SER A 113 -5.67 -8.80 -1.17
CA SER A 113 -4.44 -8.04 -1.40
C SER A 113 -4.63 -6.53 -1.42
N GLU A 114 -5.84 -6.05 -1.68
CA GLU A 114 -6.20 -4.63 -1.70
C GLU A 114 -7.31 -4.33 -0.70
N CYS A 115 -7.37 -3.11 -0.20
CA CYS A 115 -8.34 -2.65 0.79
C CYS A 115 -8.67 -1.17 0.62
N ASN A 116 -9.83 -0.77 1.14
CA ASN A 116 -10.27 0.62 1.25
C ASN A 116 -11.05 0.86 2.55
N GLY A 117 -10.95 -0.06 3.51
CA GLY A 117 -11.79 -0.08 4.70
C GLY A 117 -11.74 1.20 5.52
N TYR A 118 -10.57 1.78 5.75
CA TYR A 118 -10.45 3.03 6.52
C TYR A 118 -11.22 4.19 5.90
N TRP A 119 -11.19 4.31 4.58
CA TRP A 119 -11.97 5.33 3.88
C TRP A 119 -13.48 5.14 4.06
N ARG A 120 -13.91 3.89 4.08
CA ARG A 120 -15.30 3.49 4.24
C ARG A 120 -15.75 3.37 5.71
N ARG A 121 -14.89 3.75 6.68
CA ARG A 121 -15.13 3.62 8.12
C ARG A 121 -15.32 2.17 8.58
N LEU A 122 -14.68 1.24 7.90
CA LEU A 122 -14.63 -0.18 8.19
C LEU A 122 -13.26 -0.58 8.71
N ALA A 123 -13.09 -1.86 9.08
CA ALA A 123 -11.77 -2.39 9.42
C ALA A 123 -10.77 -2.16 8.28
N GLY A 124 -9.52 -1.82 8.61
CA GLY A 124 -8.52 -1.38 7.64
C GLY A 124 -8.28 -2.34 6.48
N MET A 125 -8.39 -3.65 6.73
CA MET A 125 -8.20 -4.70 5.71
C MET A 125 -9.48 -5.03 4.93
N ALA A 126 -10.61 -4.37 5.22
CA ALA A 126 -11.85 -4.57 4.49
C ALA A 126 -11.76 -3.98 3.08
N LEU A 127 -12.44 -4.61 2.15
CA LEU A 127 -12.62 -4.12 0.79
C LEU A 127 -14.12 -4.02 0.48
N GLU A 128 -14.58 -2.82 0.18
CA GLU A 128 -15.95 -2.54 -0.21
C GLU A 128 -15.99 -1.99 -1.63
N GLY A 129 -17.00 -2.39 -2.40
CA GLY A 129 -17.19 -1.93 -3.79
C GLY A 129 -16.21 -2.52 -4.80
N GLY A 130 -15.38 -3.47 -4.41
CA GLY A 130 -14.57 -4.28 -5.31
C GLY A 130 -15.41 -5.40 -5.91
N ARG A 131 -15.38 -5.54 -7.21
CA ARG A 131 -15.98 -6.68 -7.93
C ARG A 131 -14.92 -7.71 -8.30
#